data_bf35f1030c62ecfa0a212437b9976f9f
#
_entry.id   bf35f1030c62ecfa0a212437b9976f9f
#
_cell.length_a   1.000
_cell.length_b   1.000
_cell.length_c   1.000
_cell.angle_alpha   90.00
_cell.angle_beta   90.00
_cell.angle_gamma   90.00
#
_symmetry.space_group_name_H-M   'P 1'
#
loop_
_entity.id
_entity.type
_entity.pdbx_description
1 polymer ?
#
loop_
_entity_poly.entity_id
_entity_poly.type
_entity_poly.pdbx_seq_one_letter_code
_entity_poly.pdbx_strand_id
1 'polypeptide(L)'
;MTDERLAFRTCPLCEAGCGLEITVKGSTIGRIRGDMDDVFSHGFICPKGSTLKQLHEDPDRLRKPLIKRNGEHVEVEWDEAWAEIAGRLQDVIERHGRDAVGVYLGNPGAHSLSAMLYNRTLLQGLGTHNRFSASTVDQLPKQVAAGYMFGTGVSVAVPDLDRTDYLMILGANPYASNGSVCTAPDFPGRIEAIRARGGKVVVVDPRRTRTA
;
A
#
# COMPACT_ATOMS: atom_id res chain seq x y z
N MET A 1 -17.95 28.40 -16.17
CA MET A 1 -18.17 27.76 -14.85
C MET A 1 -17.19 26.61 -14.78
N THR A 2 -16.22 26.66 -13.87
CA THR A 2 -15.26 25.55 -13.69
C THR A 2 -16.03 24.35 -13.15
N ASP A 3 -16.00 23.24 -13.88
CA ASP A 3 -16.62 21.97 -13.47
C ASP A 3 -15.85 21.41 -12.26
N GLU A 4 -16.20 21.93 -11.07
CA GLU A 4 -15.62 21.50 -9.80
C GLU A 4 -16.56 20.48 -9.16
N ARG A 5 -16.05 19.28 -8.83
CA ARG A 5 -16.78 18.21 -8.17
C ARG A 5 -16.01 17.61 -7.02
N LEU A 6 -16.70 17.04 -6.07
CA LEU A 6 -16.14 16.22 -5.02
C LEU A 6 -16.08 14.74 -5.46
N ALA A 7 -15.00 14.08 -5.10
CA ALA A 7 -14.83 12.64 -5.27
C ALA A 7 -14.32 12.03 -3.97
N PHE A 8 -14.91 10.92 -3.57
CA PHE A 8 -14.52 10.16 -2.38
C PHE A 8 -13.67 8.95 -2.80
N ARG A 9 -12.58 8.71 -2.08
CA ARG A 9 -11.67 7.59 -2.34
C ARG A 9 -11.07 7.09 -1.03
N THR A 10 -10.64 5.84 -1.04
CA THR A 10 -9.79 5.29 0.03
C THR A 10 -8.33 5.59 -0.29
N CYS A 11 -7.58 6.03 0.72
CA CYS A 11 -6.15 6.28 0.59
C CYS A 11 -5.39 4.98 0.25
N PRO A 12 -4.58 4.93 -0.84
CA PRO A 12 -3.92 3.71 -1.29
C PRO A 12 -2.53 3.48 -0.67
N LEU A 13 -2.12 4.27 0.33
CA LEU A 13 -0.73 4.27 0.78
C LEU A 13 -0.43 3.24 1.87
N CYS A 14 -1.43 2.85 2.66
CA CYS A 14 -1.27 1.84 3.71
C CYS A 14 -2.62 1.24 4.11
N GLU A 15 -2.55 0.23 4.97
CA GLU A 15 -3.71 -0.56 5.45
C GLU A 15 -4.67 0.25 6.33
N ALA A 16 -4.31 1.46 6.78
CA ALA A 16 -5.22 2.34 7.52
C ALA A 16 -6.47 2.70 6.71
N GLY A 17 -6.35 2.69 5.36
CA GLY A 17 -7.49 2.82 4.48
C GLY A 17 -8.29 4.10 4.70
N CYS A 18 -7.64 5.22 5.09
CA CYS A 18 -8.32 6.47 5.42
C CYS A 18 -9.19 6.96 4.27
N GLY A 19 -10.41 7.40 4.58
CA GLY A 19 -11.31 8.07 3.63
C GLY A 19 -10.73 9.42 3.19
N LEU A 20 -10.79 9.68 1.90
CA LEU A 20 -10.34 10.94 1.29
C LEU A 20 -11.48 11.64 0.60
N GLU A 21 -11.62 12.92 0.87
CA GLU A 21 -12.43 13.87 0.10
C GLU A 21 -11.49 14.63 -0.86
N ILE A 22 -11.76 14.52 -2.15
CA ILE A 22 -10.94 15.08 -3.22
C ILE A 22 -11.75 16.06 -4.03
N THR A 23 -11.30 17.31 -4.09
CA THR A 23 -11.83 18.29 -5.03
C THR A 23 -11.20 18.08 -6.40
N VAL A 24 -12.01 17.89 -7.43
CA VAL A 24 -11.56 17.71 -8.82
C VAL A 24 -12.03 18.90 -9.66
N LYS A 25 -11.12 19.50 -10.42
CA LYS A 25 -11.39 20.63 -11.32
C LYS A 25 -11.03 20.22 -12.75
N GLY A 26 -12.04 19.86 -13.53
CA GLY A 26 -11.80 19.27 -14.84
C GLY A 26 -10.98 17.98 -14.72
N SER A 27 -9.76 17.95 -15.25
CA SER A 27 -8.82 16.81 -15.17
C SER A 27 -7.76 16.95 -14.06
N THR A 28 -7.79 18.02 -13.26
CA THR A 28 -6.78 18.27 -12.23
C THR A 28 -7.31 18.04 -10.83
N ILE A 29 -6.42 17.64 -9.91
CA ILE A 29 -6.73 17.52 -8.50
C ILE A 29 -6.61 18.90 -7.84
N GLY A 30 -7.68 19.36 -7.20
CA GLY A 30 -7.68 20.57 -6.42
C GLY A 30 -7.07 20.34 -5.04
N ARG A 31 -7.91 19.91 -4.09
CA ARG A 31 -7.53 19.66 -2.69
C ARG A 31 -7.80 18.22 -2.32
N ILE A 32 -6.95 17.65 -1.48
CA ILE A 32 -7.16 16.37 -0.81
C ILE A 32 -7.22 16.61 0.69
N ARG A 33 -8.23 16.09 1.36
CA ARG A 33 -8.38 16.09 2.82
C ARG A 33 -9.00 14.78 3.30
N GLY A 34 -8.99 14.56 4.62
CA GLY A 34 -9.72 13.43 5.20
C GLY A 34 -11.22 13.63 5.06
N ASP A 35 -11.92 12.55 4.76
CA ASP A 35 -13.38 12.50 4.72
C ASP A 35 -13.90 12.39 6.16
N MET A 36 -14.64 13.41 6.61
CA MET A 36 -15.18 13.47 7.97
C MET A 36 -16.28 12.43 8.21
N ASP A 37 -16.95 11.98 7.16
CA ASP A 37 -18.03 11.01 7.22
C ASP A 37 -17.52 9.55 7.07
N ASP A 38 -16.21 9.37 6.82
CA ASP A 38 -15.62 8.03 6.79
C ASP A 38 -15.68 7.39 8.18
N VAL A 39 -16.35 6.24 8.23
CA VAL A 39 -16.67 5.53 9.51
C VAL A 39 -15.45 5.00 10.25
N PHE A 40 -14.29 4.95 9.62
CA PHE A 40 -13.08 4.40 10.20
C PHE A 40 -12.03 5.46 10.52
N SER A 41 -11.80 6.40 9.60
CA SER A 41 -10.78 7.44 9.76
C SER A 41 -11.31 8.74 10.35
N HIS A 42 -12.63 9.01 10.29
CA HIS A 42 -13.27 10.19 10.88
C HIS A 42 -12.54 11.50 10.54
N GLY A 43 -12.16 11.66 9.27
CA GLY A 43 -11.46 12.85 8.79
C GLY A 43 -9.94 12.85 9.00
N PHE A 44 -9.38 11.81 9.64
CA PHE A 44 -7.92 11.72 9.77
C PHE A 44 -7.25 11.54 8.41
N ILE A 45 -6.18 12.27 8.20
CA ILE A 45 -5.27 12.11 7.08
C ILE A 45 -3.83 12.37 7.53
N CYS A 46 -2.91 11.46 7.24
CA CYS A 46 -1.50 11.65 7.54
C CYS A 46 -0.81 12.55 6.48
N PRO A 47 0.40 13.07 6.75
CA PRO A 47 1.14 13.89 5.79
C PRO A 47 1.34 13.23 4.42
N LYS A 48 1.51 11.90 4.37
CA LYS A 48 1.63 11.17 3.09
C LYS A 48 0.34 11.21 2.27
N GLY A 49 -0.81 11.04 2.92
CA GLY A 49 -2.11 11.11 2.26
C GLY A 49 -2.41 12.52 1.71
N SER A 50 -2.07 13.57 2.46
CA SER A 50 -2.28 14.96 2.04
C SER A 50 -1.42 15.37 0.84
N THR A 51 -0.33 14.66 0.56
CA THR A 51 0.58 14.94 -0.57
C THR A 51 0.36 14.04 -1.79
N LEU A 52 -0.71 13.25 -1.82
CA LEU A 52 -1.05 12.38 -2.97
C LEU A 52 -1.24 13.16 -4.27
N LYS A 53 -1.67 14.44 -4.19
CA LYS A 53 -1.76 15.31 -5.36
C LYS A 53 -0.39 15.46 -6.03
N GLN A 54 0.65 15.75 -5.27
CA GLN A 54 2.01 15.96 -5.78
C GLN A 54 2.52 14.67 -6.45
N LEU A 55 2.24 13.51 -5.84
CA LEU A 55 2.59 12.22 -6.44
C LEU A 55 1.84 11.96 -7.76
N HIS A 56 0.56 12.32 -7.82
CA HIS A 56 -0.28 12.10 -9.01
C HIS A 56 0.11 13.03 -10.17
N GLU A 57 0.42 14.29 -9.87
CA GLU A 57 0.72 15.35 -10.82
C GLU A 57 2.23 15.58 -10.99
N ASP A 58 3.07 14.67 -10.48
CA ASP A 58 4.52 14.77 -10.59
C ASP A 58 4.93 14.89 -12.06
N PRO A 59 5.73 15.91 -12.44
CA PRO A 59 6.17 16.09 -13.81
C PRO A 59 7.05 14.96 -14.33
N ASP A 60 7.78 14.27 -13.44
CA ASP A 60 8.62 13.11 -13.78
C ASP A 60 7.83 11.81 -13.89
N ARG A 61 6.51 11.85 -13.65
CA ARG A 61 5.66 10.67 -13.75
C ARG A 61 5.60 10.17 -15.17
N LEU A 62 6.00 8.92 -15.38
CA LEU A 62 5.89 8.26 -16.68
C LEU A 62 4.42 8.15 -17.10
N ARG A 63 4.12 8.57 -18.31
CA ARG A 63 2.78 8.54 -18.91
C ARG A 63 2.65 7.55 -20.05
N LYS A 64 3.79 7.12 -20.60
CA LYS A 64 3.92 6.11 -21.64
C LYS A 64 4.98 5.09 -21.25
N PRO A 65 4.93 3.88 -21.80
CA PRO A 65 6.02 2.92 -21.67
C PRO A 65 7.31 3.45 -22.28
N LEU A 66 8.44 3.01 -21.75
CA LEU A 66 9.76 3.33 -22.27
C LEU A 66 10.48 2.06 -22.71
N ILE A 67 11.06 2.07 -23.90
CA ILE A 67 11.97 1.02 -24.38
C ILE A 67 13.38 1.60 -24.49
N LYS A 68 14.38 0.86 -24.00
CA LYS A 68 15.77 1.26 -24.15
C LYS A 68 16.28 0.90 -25.55
N ARG A 69 16.66 1.94 -26.32
CA ARG A 69 17.23 1.82 -27.68
C ARG A 69 18.53 2.59 -27.73
N ASN A 70 19.61 1.94 -28.17
CA ASN A 70 20.96 2.57 -28.28
C ASN A 70 21.44 3.26 -27.01
N GLY A 71 21.06 2.72 -25.83
CA GLY A 71 21.46 3.28 -24.54
C GLY A 71 20.48 4.30 -23.95
N GLU A 72 19.54 4.84 -24.71
CA GLU A 72 18.55 5.84 -24.30
C GLU A 72 17.16 5.24 -24.14
N HIS A 73 16.34 5.79 -23.21
CA HIS A 73 14.95 5.42 -23.04
C HIS A 73 14.06 6.25 -23.97
N VAL A 74 13.32 5.57 -24.83
CA VAL A 74 12.42 6.18 -25.81
C VAL A 74 10.97 5.83 -25.47
N GLU A 75 10.10 6.84 -25.48
CA GLU A 75 8.66 6.62 -25.32
C GLU A 75 8.08 5.84 -26.49
N VAL A 76 7.23 4.88 -26.19
CA VAL A 76 6.54 4.05 -27.19
C VAL A 76 5.05 3.91 -26.82
N GLU A 77 4.23 3.47 -27.77
CA GLU A 77 2.84 3.12 -27.49
C GLU A 77 2.75 1.74 -26.82
N TRP A 78 1.63 1.49 -26.14
CA TRP A 78 1.43 0.26 -25.38
C TRP A 78 1.50 -1.01 -26.24
N ASP A 79 0.99 -0.97 -27.47
CA ASP A 79 1.02 -2.13 -28.36
C ASP A 79 2.46 -2.54 -28.70
N GLU A 80 3.33 -1.56 -28.95
CA GLU A 80 4.75 -1.79 -29.20
C GLU A 80 5.44 -2.34 -27.92
N ALA A 81 5.14 -1.75 -26.74
CA ALA A 81 5.70 -2.23 -25.49
C ALA A 81 5.30 -3.67 -25.19
N TRP A 82 4.04 -4.03 -25.41
CA TRP A 82 3.56 -5.40 -25.19
C TRP A 82 4.19 -6.39 -26.18
N ALA A 83 4.35 -6.03 -27.44
CA ALA A 83 5.02 -6.88 -28.43
C ALA A 83 6.48 -7.15 -28.02
N GLU A 84 7.20 -6.11 -27.59
CA GLU A 84 8.58 -6.23 -27.12
C GLU A 84 8.70 -7.10 -25.85
N ILE A 85 7.83 -6.89 -24.86
CA ILE A 85 7.81 -7.68 -23.62
C ILE A 85 7.52 -9.15 -23.95
N ALA A 86 6.47 -9.43 -24.76
CA ALA A 86 6.08 -10.78 -25.09
C ALA A 86 7.21 -11.52 -25.85
N GLY A 87 7.80 -10.87 -26.85
CA GLY A 87 8.89 -11.45 -27.64
C GLY A 87 10.10 -11.79 -26.76
N ARG A 88 10.55 -10.87 -25.90
CA ARG A 88 11.71 -11.11 -25.04
C ARG A 88 11.45 -12.17 -23.97
N LEU A 89 10.26 -12.18 -23.35
CA LEU A 89 9.89 -13.21 -22.39
C LEU A 89 9.83 -14.59 -23.03
N GLN A 90 9.20 -14.69 -24.20
CA GLN A 90 9.12 -15.95 -24.95
C GLN A 90 10.51 -16.47 -25.31
N ASP A 91 11.39 -15.62 -25.82
CA ASP A 91 12.76 -15.96 -26.18
C ASP A 91 13.60 -16.46 -24.97
N VAL A 92 13.45 -15.82 -23.79
CA VAL A 92 14.10 -16.28 -22.55
C VAL A 92 13.54 -17.63 -22.12
N ILE A 93 12.22 -17.79 -22.14
CA ILE A 93 11.57 -19.04 -21.72
C ILE A 93 11.93 -20.21 -22.65
N GLU A 94 11.95 -19.98 -23.93
CA GLU A 94 12.31 -21.01 -24.94
C GLU A 94 13.78 -21.46 -24.78
N ARG A 95 14.68 -20.52 -24.54
CA ARG A 95 16.14 -20.84 -24.40
C ARG A 95 16.54 -21.37 -23.05
N HIS A 96 15.92 -20.93 -21.99
CA HIS A 96 16.42 -21.15 -20.61
C HIS A 96 15.36 -21.76 -19.68
N GLY A 97 14.14 -21.98 -20.15
CA GLY A 97 13.04 -22.48 -19.35
C GLY A 97 12.34 -21.40 -18.53
N ARG A 98 11.17 -21.75 -17.97
CA ARG A 98 10.30 -20.80 -17.25
C ARG A 98 10.95 -20.23 -15.99
N ASP A 99 11.78 -20.99 -15.31
CA ASP A 99 12.45 -20.58 -14.07
C ASP A 99 13.63 -19.62 -14.31
N ALA A 100 13.97 -19.32 -15.57
CA ALA A 100 14.86 -18.21 -15.89
C ALA A 100 14.19 -16.83 -15.70
N VAL A 101 12.86 -16.80 -15.54
CA VAL A 101 12.11 -15.58 -15.27
C VAL A 101 11.83 -15.48 -13.78
N GLY A 102 12.34 -14.43 -13.13
CA GLY A 102 12.02 -14.11 -11.74
C GLY A 102 10.98 -12.98 -11.65
N VAL A 103 10.04 -13.10 -10.71
CA VAL A 103 9.03 -12.05 -10.45
C VAL A 103 9.16 -11.57 -9.01
N TYR A 104 9.36 -10.27 -8.82
CA TYR A 104 9.33 -9.62 -7.51
C TYR A 104 8.07 -8.74 -7.40
N LEU A 105 7.21 -9.06 -6.42
CA LEU A 105 5.98 -8.33 -6.16
C LEU A 105 6.20 -7.31 -5.06
N GLY A 106 6.02 -6.04 -5.39
CA GLY A 106 6.14 -4.93 -4.45
C GLY A 106 4.81 -4.55 -3.79
N ASN A 107 4.91 -3.77 -2.70
CA ASN A 107 3.77 -3.28 -1.94
C ASN A 107 2.70 -2.53 -2.77
N PRO A 108 3.05 -1.67 -3.75
CA PRO A 108 2.03 -1.00 -4.55
C PRO A 108 1.04 -1.93 -5.24
N GLY A 109 1.46 -3.16 -5.57
CA GLY A 109 0.58 -4.19 -6.14
C GLY A 109 -0.54 -4.62 -5.19
N ALA A 110 -0.32 -4.58 -3.89
CA ALA A 110 -1.32 -4.92 -2.88
C ALA A 110 -2.39 -3.82 -2.69
N HIS A 111 -2.09 -2.59 -3.11
CA HIS A 111 -2.99 -1.43 -3.04
C HIS A 111 -3.61 -1.05 -4.39
N SER A 112 -3.41 -1.88 -5.40
CA SER A 112 -3.98 -1.71 -6.75
C SER A 112 -4.95 -2.84 -7.06
N LEU A 113 -6.23 -2.51 -7.22
CA LEU A 113 -7.26 -3.50 -7.54
C LEU A 113 -6.94 -4.27 -8.82
N SER A 114 -6.47 -3.59 -9.87
CA SER A 114 -6.08 -4.25 -11.12
C SER A 114 -4.89 -5.18 -10.92
N ALA A 115 -3.87 -4.79 -10.17
CA ALA A 115 -2.75 -5.67 -9.86
C ALA A 115 -3.20 -6.90 -9.06
N MET A 116 -4.06 -6.73 -8.07
CA MET A 116 -4.61 -7.86 -7.29
C MET A 116 -5.39 -8.85 -8.17
N LEU A 117 -6.16 -8.34 -9.13
CA LEU A 117 -6.94 -9.18 -10.04
C LEU A 117 -6.06 -9.90 -11.09
N TYR A 118 -5.09 -9.20 -11.67
CA TYR A 118 -4.34 -9.72 -12.82
C TYR A 118 -2.99 -10.36 -12.49
N ASN A 119 -2.38 -10.05 -11.32
CA ASN A 119 -1.10 -10.66 -10.92
C ASN A 119 -1.15 -12.19 -10.94
N ARG A 120 -2.25 -12.78 -10.47
CA ARG A 120 -2.40 -14.24 -10.47
C ARG A 120 -2.38 -14.81 -11.88
N THR A 121 -3.10 -14.19 -12.80
CA THR A 121 -3.15 -14.61 -14.21
C THR A 121 -1.77 -14.51 -14.87
N LEU A 122 -1.06 -13.39 -14.62
CA LEU A 122 0.30 -13.20 -15.11
C LEU A 122 1.25 -14.28 -14.58
N LEU A 123 1.24 -14.52 -13.27
CA LEU A 123 2.10 -15.52 -12.65
C LEU A 123 1.81 -16.95 -13.12
N GLN A 124 0.54 -17.28 -13.37
CA GLN A 124 0.14 -18.56 -13.95
C GLN A 124 0.62 -18.70 -15.39
N GLY A 125 0.49 -17.64 -16.21
CA GLY A 125 0.96 -17.61 -17.59
C GLY A 125 2.47 -17.77 -17.70
N LEU A 126 3.24 -17.10 -16.86
CA LEU A 126 4.70 -17.25 -16.78
C LEU A 126 5.10 -18.66 -16.33
N GLY A 127 4.38 -19.25 -15.39
CA GLY A 127 4.63 -20.59 -14.87
C GLY A 127 5.96 -20.77 -14.15
N THR A 128 6.60 -19.69 -13.73
CA THR A 128 7.86 -19.71 -12.96
C THR A 128 7.63 -20.03 -11.48
N HIS A 129 8.58 -20.72 -10.85
CA HIS A 129 8.66 -20.91 -9.40
C HIS A 129 9.38 -19.74 -8.70
N ASN A 130 10.13 -18.93 -9.42
CA ASN A 130 10.90 -17.80 -8.90
C ASN A 130 10.02 -16.59 -8.62
N ARG A 131 9.29 -16.64 -7.51
CA ARG A 131 8.37 -15.60 -7.04
C ARG A 131 8.82 -15.04 -5.72
N PHE A 132 9.07 -13.76 -5.66
CA PHE A 132 9.64 -13.08 -4.52
C PHE A 132 8.80 -11.90 -4.09
N SER A 133 8.80 -11.60 -2.81
CA SER A 133 8.24 -10.37 -2.25
C SER A 133 8.90 -10.04 -0.91
N ALA A 134 8.75 -8.81 -0.45
CA ALA A 134 9.18 -8.42 0.89
C ALA A 134 8.41 -9.15 2.00
N SER A 135 7.23 -9.68 1.71
CA SER A 135 6.31 -10.29 2.69
C SER A 135 6.95 -11.40 3.53
N THR A 136 7.92 -12.13 2.97
CA THR A 136 8.59 -13.26 3.66
C THR A 136 9.26 -12.84 4.98
N VAL A 137 9.92 -11.69 5.01
CA VAL A 137 10.60 -11.17 6.21
C VAL A 137 9.86 -10.01 6.85
N ASP A 138 8.94 -9.37 6.14
CA ASP A 138 8.20 -8.19 6.58
C ASP A 138 6.96 -8.58 7.39
N GLN A 139 6.07 -9.38 6.84
CA GLN A 139 4.75 -9.63 7.44
C GLN A 139 4.35 -11.11 7.56
N LEU A 140 5.08 -12.06 6.99
CA LEU A 140 4.71 -13.48 7.01
C LEU A 140 4.47 -14.03 8.42
N PRO A 141 5.24 -13.69 9.45
CA PRO A 141 4.96 -14.13 10.82
C PRO A 141 3.56 -13.74 11.30
N LYS A 142 3.11 -12.51 10.98
CA LYS A 142 1.73 -12.07 11.30
C LYS A 142 0.68 -12.82 10.50
N GLN A 143 0.94 -13.08 9.23
CA GLN A 143 0.03 -13.86 8.38
C GLN A 143 -0.12 -15.30 8.88
N VAL A 144 0.97 -15.93 9.31
CA VAL A 144 0.94 -17.26 9.92
C VAL A 144 0.14 -17.25 11.23
N ALA A 145 0.41 -16.28 12.11
CA ALA A 145 -0.34 -16.11 13.35
C ALA A 145 -1.84 -15.86 13.07
N ALA A 146 -2.18 -14.98 12.12
CA ALA A 146 -3.56 -14.75 11.71
C ALA A 146 -4.23 -16.02 11.17
N GLY A 147 -3.50 -16.82 10.40
CA GLY A 147 -4.00 -18.12 9.91
C GLY A 147 -4.40 -19.06 11.04
N TYR A 148 -3.58 -19.18 12.08
CA TYR A 148 -3.89 -19.99 13.25
C TYR A 148 -5.00 -19.42 14.14
N MET A 149 -5.06 -18.09 14.30
CA MET A 149 -6.04 -17.45 15.19
C MET A 149 -7.39 -17.22 14.53
N PHE A 150 -7.43 -16.89 13.25
CA PHE A 150 -8.64 -16.45 12.54
C PHE A 150 -9.00 -17.33 11.34
N GLY A 151 -8.23 -18.36 11.05
CA GLY A 151 -8.47 -19.30 9.94
C GLY A 151 -7.98 -18.82 8.58
N THR A 152 -7.45 -17.60 8.46
CA THR A 152 -6.88 -17.09 7.21
C THR A 152 -5.74 -16.10 7.45
N GLY A 153 -4.66 -16.26 6.69
CA GLY A 153 -3.48 -15.38 6.79
C GLY A 153 -3.70 -13.96 6.26
N VAL A 154 -4.82 -13.68 5.59
CA VAL A 154 -5.15 -12.33 5.11
C VAL A 154 -6.04 -11.55 6.08
N SER A 155 -6.37 -12.10 7.23
CA SER A 155 -7.06 -11.36 8.30
C SER A 155 -6.10 -10.38 8.95
N VAL A 156 -6.33 -9.09 8.75
CA VAL A 156 -5.57 -8.01 9.39
C VAL A 156 -6.32 -7.60 10.67
N ALA A 157 -5.65 -7.72 11.82
CA ALA A 157 -6.23 -7.30 13.09
C ALA A 157 -6.29 -5.77 13.18
N VAL A 158 -7.46 -5.24 13.50
CA VAL A 158 -7.66 -3.84 13.83
C VAL A 158 -7.82 -3.74 15.35
N PRO A 159 -6.88 -3.11 16.08
CA PRO A 159 -6.96 -3.03 17.54
C PRO A 159 -8.09 -2.08 17.97
N ASP A 160 -8.84 -2.49 18.99
CA ASP A 160 -9.91 -1.66 19.59
C ASP A 160 -9.33 -0.60 20.52
N LEU A 161 -8.67 0.40 19.96
CA LEU A 161 -7.99 1.45 20.70
C LEU A 161 -8.96 2.43 21.40
N ASP A 162 -10.19 2.52 20.89
CA ASP A 162 -11.16 3.49 21.39
C ASP A 162 -11.78 3.06 22.72
N ARG A 163 -11.79 1.75 23.01
CA ARG A 163 -12.45 1.20 24.22
C ARG A 163 -11.51 0.50 25.20
N THR A 164 -10.25 0.21 24.79
CA THR A 164 -9.32 -0.44 25.71
C THR A 164 -8.73 0.53 26.74
N ASP A 165 -8.62 0.09 27.98
CA ASP A 165 -7.92 0.81 29.05
C ASP A 165 -6.50 0.28 29.29
N TYR A 166 -6.10 -0.77 28.59
CA TYR A 166 -4.75 -1.30 28.63
C TYR A 166 -4.29 -1.73 27.24
N LEU A 167 -3.23 -1.09 26.75
CA LEU A 167 -2.61 -1.39 25.47
C LEU A 167 -1.17 -1.85 25.67
N MET A 168 -0.84 -3.05 25.25
CA MET A 168 0.55 -3.53 25.18
C MET A 168 1.00 -3.62 23.72
N ILE A 169 2.08 -2.94 23.41
CA ILE A 169 2.68 -2.88 22.07
C ILE A 169 4.00 -3.64 22.11
N LEU A 170 4.13 -4.67 21.27
CA LEU A 170 5.32 -5.51 21.17
C LEU A 170 6.02 -5.27 19.84
N GLY A 171 7.22 -4.69 19.84
CA GLY A 171 8.07 -4.52 18.67
C GLY A 171 7.49 -3.66 17.55
N ALA A 172 6.58 -2.74 17.86
CA ALA A 172 5.94 -1.87 16.87
C ALA A 172 6.12 -0.39 17.19
N ASN A 173 6.20 0.44 16.15
CA ASN A 173 6.40 1.88 16.28
C ASN A 173 5.27 2.68 15.59
N PRO A 174 4.05 2.64 16.12
CA PRO A 174 2.88 3.28 15.50
C PRO A 174 2.99 4.80 15.35
N TYR A 175 3.79 5.50 16.17
CA TYR A 175 4.08 6.92 15.97
C TYR A 175 4.83 7.22 14.66
N ALA A 176 5.46 6.21 14.05
CA ALA A 176 6.11 6.34 12.75
C ALA A 176 5.29 5.72 11.60
N SER A 177 4.59 4.60 11.86
CA SER A 177 4.00 3.76 10.81
C SER A 177 2.47 3.65 10.84
N ASN A 178 1.79 4.25 11.82
CA ASN A 178 0.38 3.98 12.12
C ASN A 178 0.07 2.50 12.38
N GLY A 179 1.10 1.69 12.71
CA GLY A 179 0.90 0.34 13.21
C GLY A 179 1.22 -0.82 12.27
N SER A 180 1.45 -0.63 10.98
CA SER A 180 1.81 -1.64 9.96
C SER A 180 1.21 -3.03 10.15
N VAL A 181 0.26 -3.45 9.30
CA VAL A 181 -0.46 -4.75 9.40
C VAL A 181 -1.12 -5.00 10.78
N CYS A 182 -1.43 -3.95 11.49
CA CYS A 182 -2.27 -3.86 12.68
C CYS A 182 -2.61 -2.38 12.84
N THR A 183 -3.16 -1.82 11.79
CA THR A 183 -3.17 -0.39 11.53
C THR A 183 -4.49 0.22 11.95
N ALA A 184 -4.41 1.40 12.54
CA ALA A 184 -5.57 2.24 12.76
C ALA A 184 -5.28 3.67 12.31
N PRO A 185 -6.25 4.37 11.71
CA PRO A 185 -6.13 5.79 11.47
C PRO A 185 -5.86 6.53 12.78
N ASP A 186 -5.00 7.54 12.74
CA ASP A 186 -4.62 8.31 13.92
C ASP A 186 -4.18 7.46 15.13
N PHE A 187 -3.36 6.45 14.88
CA PHE A 187 -2.87 5.59 15.95
C PHE A 187 -2.23 6.38 17.11
N PRO A 188 -1.38 7.40 16.84
CA PRO A 188 -0.84 8.27 17.90
C PRO A 188 -1.93 8.96 18.73
N GLY A 189 -2.91 9.60 18.10
CA GLY A 189 -4.00 10.28 18.79
C GLY A 189 -4.84 9.31 19.64
N ARG A 190 -5.07 8.09 19.14
CA ARG A 190 -5.77 7.04 19.89
C ARG A 190 -4.98 6.55 21.10
N ILE A 191 -3.65 6.45 21.02
CA ILE A 191 -2.78 6.15 22.19
C ILE A 191 -2.92 7.25 23.24
N GLU A 192 -2.86 8.52 22.84
CA GLU A 192 -3.05 9.64 23.78
C GLU A 192 -4.46 9.65 24.40
N ALA A 193 -5.48 9.28 23.65
CA ALA A 193 -6.84 9.14 24.17
C ALA A 193 -6.95 8.02 25.23
N ILE A 194 -6.24 6.90 25.09
CA ILE A 194 -6.15 5.86 26.13
C ILE A 194 -5.58 6.46 27.42
N ARG A 195 -4.48 7.19 27.32
CA ARG A 195 -3.84 7.84 28.49
C ARG A 195 -4.75 8.89 29.12
N ALA A 196 -5.40 9.71 28.31
CA ALA A 196 -6.29 10.77 28.79
C ALA A 196 -7.48 10.25 29.61
N ARG A 197 -8.00 9.05 29.29
CA ARG A 197 -9.08 8.42 30.09
C ARG A 197 -8.57 7.56 31.25
N GLY A 198 -7.27 7.64 31.59
CA GLY A 198 -6.65 6.92 32.71
C GLY A 198 -6.15 5.52 32.38
N GLY A 199 -6.19 5.12 31.14
CA GLY A 199 -5.67 3.84 30.68
C GLY A 199 -4.15 3.79 30.65
N LYS A 200 -3.60 2.58 30.51
CA LYS A 200 -2.15 2.33 30.49
C LYS A 200 -1.70 1.87 29.10
N VAL A 201 -0.56 2.41 28.68
CA VAL A 201 0.13 1.98 27.45
C VAL A 201 1.51 1.46 27.82
N VAL A 202 1.79 0.23 27.45
CA VAL A 202 3.09 -0.44 27.69
C VAL A 202 3.72 -0.75 26.33
N VAL A 203 4.97 -0.36 26.16
CA VAL A 203 5.75 -0.65 24.96
C VAL A 203 6.92 -1.57 25.31
N VAL A 204 7.00 -2.70 24.62
CA VAL A 204 8.12 -3.65 24.73
C VAL A 204 8.86 -3.64 23.40
N ASP A 205 10.04 -3.06 23.39
CA ASP A 205 10.87 -2.90 22.18
C ASP A 205 12.35 -2.95 22.56
N PRO A 206 13.20 -3.69 21.82
CA PRO A 206 14.65 -3.70 22.08
C PRO A 206 15.32 -2.37 21.69
N ARG A 207 14.59 -1.48 21.02
CA ARG A 207 15.07 -0.18 20.56
C ARG A 207 14.22 0.94 21.16
N ARG A 208 14.86 2.03 21.56
CA ARG A 208 14.17 3.27 21.95
C ARG A 208 13.59 3.94 20.69
N THR A 209 12.33 3.69 20.41
CA THR A 209 11.57 4.24 19.28
C THR A 209 10.85 5.54 19.67
N ARG A 210 10.14 6.17 18.72
CA ARG A 210 9.26 7.32 19.04
C ARG A 210 8.05 6.92 19.89
N THR A 211 7.67 5.64 19.85
CA THR A 211 6.53 5.12 20.61
C THR A 211 6.93 4.67 22.01
N ALA A 212 8.17 4.25 22.21
CA ALA A 212 8.71 3.77 23.48
C ALA A 212 9.14 4.89 24.45
#